data_82f1d25e86c122535045b3964b0e0e2c
#
_entry.id   82f1d25e86c122535045b3964b0e0e2c
#
_cell.length_a   1.000
_cell.length_b   1.000
_cell.length_c   1.000
_cell.angle_alpha   90.00
_cell.angle_beta   90.00
_cell.angle_gamma   90.00
#
_symmetry.space_group_name_H-M   'P 1'
#
loop_
_entity.id
_entity.type
_entity.pdbx_description
1 polymer ?
#
loop_
_entity_poly.entity_id
_entity_poly.type
_entity_poly.pdbx_seq_one_letter_code
_entity_poly.pdbx_strand_id
1 'polypeptide(L)'
;MAISVFDLFKVGIGPSSSHTVGPMRAAATFVQGLNDQQLLDETRRVEVRLYGSLSATGVGHATDRACVMGLMGEWPDSIDPTSIGPRIQQLRESGQLLLGGRKPIAFNWQHDLLLLDESLPYHPNAMSLHAYGENGLLSEQTYYSVGGGFIIEAAEAESGIAPTSEVQLPYDFSSAVELLALCNKHGLRVSELMMANERAWRSDAEIRSGLLHIWSVMRECVEQGLRHEGILPGGLDVPRRAAKLHRSLLEIGKPNVITSTLSAMEWVNLFALAVNEENAAGGRMVTAPTNGAAGIIPAVLHYYMKFNPDASDDDVVNFFLAAAAVGILCKKNASISGAEVGCQGEVGSACAMAAAGLADVLGASPEQLENAAEIGLEHNLGLTCDPVGGLVQVPCIERNAIAAVKAINATQMALRGDGKHFISLDRVIRTMRDTGADMHDKYKETSRGGLAVSAVEC
;
A
#
# COMPACT_ATOMS: atom_id res chain seq x y z
N MET A 1 12.61 -7.27 13.40
CA MET A 1 12.64 -7.69 11.98
C MET A 1 13.30 -6.60 11.17
N ALA A 2 14.30 -6.93 10.34
CA ALA A 2 14.83 -6.01 9.35
C ALA A 2 13.83 -5.89 8.19
N ILE A 3 13.57 -4.66 7.74
CA ILE A 3 12.61 -4.34 6.68
C ILE A 3 13.40 -3.69 5.54
N SER A 4 13.28 -4.25 4.34
CA SER A 4 13.88 -3.72 3.12
C SER A 4 12.99 -2.62 2.51
N VAL A 5 13.57 -1.72 1.71
CA VAL A 5 12.82 -0.77 0.89
C VAL A 5 11.80 -1.48 -0.01
N PHE A 6 12.14 -2.66 -0.53
CA PHE A 6 11.27 -3.48 -1.36
C PHE A 6 10.10 -4.13 -0.60
N ASP A 7 10.13 -4.11 0.73
CA ASP A 7 8.98 -4.51 1.55
C ASP A 7 7.92 -3.43 1.65
N LEU A 8 8.30 -2.17 1.49
CA LEU A 8 7.39 -1.01 1.54
C LEU A 8 6.89 -0.59 0.15
N PHE A 9 7.65 -0.92 -0.89
CA PHE A 9 7.30 -0.63 -2.29
C PHE A 9 7.18 -1.94 -3.06
N LYS A 10 5.95 -2.43 -3.21
CA LYS A 10 5.67 -3.70 -3.88
C LYS A 10 4.79 -3.48 -5.09
N VAL A 11 5.20 -4.05 -6.23
CA VAL A 11 4.32 -4.14 -7.38
C VAL A 11 3.14 -5.05 -7.04
N GLY A 12 1.95 -4.66 -7.44
CA GLY A 12 0.73 -5.42 -7.20
C GLY A 12 -0.44 -4.89 -8.01
N ILE A 13 -1.63 -5.21 -7.55
CA ILE A 13 -2.88 -4.79 -8.16
C ILE A 13 -3.78 -4.09 -7.12
N GLY A 14 -4.67 -3.21 -7.62
CA GLY A 14 -5.71 -2.59 -6.78
C GLY A 14 -6.85 -3.57 -6.43
N PRO A 15 -7.76 -3.12 -5.57
CA PRO A 15 -7.78 -1.79 -4.94
C PRO A 15 -7.09 -1.69 -3.56
N SER A 16 -6.77 -2.82 -2.88
CA SER A 16 -6.31 -2.78 -1.48
C SER A 16 -5.10 -3.69 -1.24
N SER A 17 -4.10 -3.18 -0.49
CA SER A 17 -2.96 -4.00 -0.09
C SER A 17 -3.32 -5.06 0.95
N SER A 18 -4.18 -4.72 1.91
CA SER A 18 -4.62 -5.65 2.97
C SER A 18 -5.73 -6.59 2.52
N HIS A 19 -6.63 -6.13 1.64
CA HIS A 19 -7.83 -6.89 1.24
C HIS A 19 -7.72 -7.53 -0.15
N THR A 20 -6.76 -7.14 -0.98
CA THR A 20 -6.55 -7.73 -2.32
C THR A 20 -5.19 -8.41 -2.41
N VAL A 21 -4.10 -7.63 -2.25
CA VAL A 21 -2.72 -8.12 -2.42
C VAL A 21 -2.37 -9.19 -1.37
N GLY A 22 -2.66 -8.94 -0.09
CA GLY A 22 -2.42 -9.88 1.00
C GLY A 22 -3.17 -11.21 0.83
N PRO A 23 -4.50 -11.20 0.67
CA PRO A 23 -5.27 -12.42 0.43
C PRO A 23 -4.88 -13.20 -0.82
N MET A 24 -4.56 -12.51 -1.93
CA MET A 24 -4.05 -13.17 -3.13
C MET A 24 -2.72 -13.88 -2.87
N ARG A 25 -1.79 -13.20 -2.19
CA ARG A 25 -0.50 -13.76 -1.80
C ARG A 25 -0.68 -14.95 -0.85
N ALA A 26 -1.55 -14.84 0.15
CA ALA A 26 -1.85 -15.93 1.09
C ALA A 26 -2.38 -17.17 0.36
N ALA A 27 -3.31 -17.00 -0.56
CA ALA A 27 -3.87 -18.09 -1.35
C ALA A 27 -2.82 -18.72 -2.28
N ALA A 28 -1.97 -17.91 -2.92
CA ALA A 28 -0.87 -18.41 -3.75
C ALA A 28 0.19 -19.17 -2.92
N THR A 29 0.54 -18.64 -1.75
CA THR A 29 1.46 -19.32 -0.79
C THR A 29 0.89 -20.65 -0.32
N PHE A 30 -0.40 -20.71 -0.01
CA PHE A 30 -1.06 -21.96 0.36
C PHE A 30 -0.97 -23.01 -0.76
N VAL A 31 -1.27 -22.62 -1.99
CA VAL A 31 -1.18 -23.51 -3.16
C VAL A 31 0.26 -23.97 -3.40
N GLN A 32 1.23 -23.09 -3.26
CA GLN A 32 2.64 -23.45 -3.33
C GLN A 32 2.99 -24.47 -2.24
N GLY A 33 2.54 -24.28 -1.00
CA GLY A 33 2.71 -25.22 0.09
C GLY A 33 2.10 -26.61 -0.20
N LEU A 34 0.91 -26.65 -0.82
CA LEU A 34 0.31 -27.92 -1.27
C LEU A 34 1.18 -28.60 -2.33
N ASN A 35 1.76 -27.83 -3.25
CA ASN A 35 2.63 -28.37 -4.27
C ASN A 35 3.93 -28.94 -3.67
N ASP A 36 4.57 -28.19 -2.77
CA ASP A 36 5.83 -28.58 -2.13
C ASP A 36 5.67 -29.84 -1.26
N GLN A 37 4.50 -30.00 -0.63
CA GLN A 37 4.11 -31.19 0.13
C GLN A 37 3.54 -32.33 -0.75
N GLN A 38 3.48 -32.16 -2.06
CA GLN A 38 2.92 -33.13 -3.03
C GLN A 38 1.41 -33.43 -2.81
N LEU A 39 0.68 -32.56 -2.11
CA LEU A 39 -0.75 -32.70 -1.81
C LEU A 39 -1.65 -32.10 -2.90
N LEU A 40 -1.12 -31.29 -3.82
CA LEU A 40 -1.91 -30.58 -4.82
C LEU A 40 -2.70 -31.56 -5.71
N ASP A 41 -2.08 -32.66 -6.11
CA ASP A 41 -2.72 -33.67 -6.99
C ASP A 41 -3.75 -34.54 -6.22
N GLU A 42 -3.68 -34.61 -4.90
CA GLU A 42 -4.65 -35.30 -4.05
C GLU A 42 -5.85 -34.41 -3.72
N THR A 43 -5.71 -33.07 -3.84
CA THR A 43 -6.75 -32.12 -3.49
C THR A 43 -7.96 -32.25 -4.43
N ARG A 44 -9.15 -32.42 -3.89
CA ARG A 44 -10.43 -32.52 -4.61
C ARG A 44 -11.32 -31.29 -4.43
N ARG A 45 -11.20 -30.58 -3.30
CA ARG A 45 -11.95 -29.39 -2.93
C ARG A 45 -11.06 -28.44 -2.14
N VAL A 46 -11.23 -27.15 -2.33
CA VAL A 46 -10.64 -26.07 -1.50
C VAL A 46 -11.76 -25.22 -0.92
N GLU A 47 -11.55 -24.72 0.30
CA GLU A 47 -12.47 -23.81 0.96
C GLU A 47 -11.68 -22.61 1.51
N VAL A 48 -12.20 -21.42 1.30
CA VAL A 48 -11.67 -20.15 1.79
C VAL A 48 -12.65 -19.57 2.80
N ARG A 49 -12.16 -19.21 3.99
CA ARG A 49 -12.95 -18.50 5.00
C ARG A 49 -12.32 -17.14 5.24
N LEU A 50 -13.11 -16.08 5.10
CA LEU A 50 -12.72 -14.70 5.36
C LEU A 50 -13.36 -14.23 6.64
N TYR A 51 -12.59 -13.56 7.51
CA TYR A 51 -13.00 -13.13 8.84
C TYR A 51 -12.87 -11.62 9.00
N GLY A 52 -13.60 -11.05 9.96
CA GLY A 52 -13.50 -9.66 10.39
C GLY A 52 -13.61 -8.66 9.24
N SER A 53 -12.61 -7.79 9.08
CA SER A 53 -12.64 -6.77 8.04
C SER A 53 -12.54 -7.34 6.62
N LEU A 54 -11.81 -8.47 6.41
CA LEU A 54 -11.76 -9.16 5.12
C LEU A 54 -13.14 -9.68 4.69
N SER A 55 -14.01 -10.02 5.64
CA SER A 55 -15.41 -10.40 5.37
C SER A 55 -16.27 -9.17 5.16
N ALA A 56 -16.20 -8.20 6.07
CA ALA A 56 -17.10 -7.04 6.10
C ALA A 56 -17.00 -6.14 4.86
N THR A 57 -15.80 -5.96 4.30
CA THR A 57 -15.53 -5.09 3.15
C THR A 57 -14.95 -5.84 1.94
N GLY A 58 -14.81 -7.17 2.05
CA GLY A 58 -14.08 -7.99 1.09
C GLY A 58 -14.60 -7.92 -0.35
N VAL A 59 -15.91 -7.90 -0.54
CA VAL A 59 -16.50 -7.79 -1.89
C VAL A 59 -16.14 -6.45 -2.54
N GLY A 60 -16.23 -5.35 -1.79
CA GLY A 60 -15.87 -4.01 -2.27
C GLY A 60 -14.38 -3.88 -2.60
N HIS A 61 -13.53 -4.61 -1.89
CA HIS A 61 -12.09 -4.67 -2.10
C HIS A 61 -11.62 -5.82 -3.01
N ALA A 62 -12.54 -6.53 -3.65
CA ALA A 62 -12.25 -7.67 -4.53
C ALA A 62 -11.45 -8.80 -3.84
N THR A 63 -11.58 -8.97 -2.51
CA THR A 63 -10.89 -10.01 -1.74
C THR A 63 -11.24 -11.41 -2.24
N ASP A 64 -12.50 -11.63 -2.54
CA ASP A 64 -13.05 -12.86 -3.10
C ASP A 64 -12.35 -13.26 -4.40
N ARG A 65 -12.22 -12.31 -5.34
CA ARG A 65 -11.54 -12.50 -6.62
C ARG A 65 -10.04 -12.72 -6.43
N ALA A 66 -9.42 -11.97 -5.54
CA ALA A 66 -8.01 -12.07 -5.22
C ALA A 66 -7.64 -13.46 -4.66
N CYS A 67 -8.44 -14.00 -3.72
CA CYS A 67 -8.27 -15.35 -3.23
C CYS A 67 -8.35 -16.39 -4.35
N VAL A 68 -9.34 -16.28 -5.21
CA VAL A 68 -9.52 -17.20 -6.35
C VAL A 68 -8.35 -17.13 -7.32
N MET A 69 -7.84 -15.93 -7.64
CA MET A 69 -6.65 -15.81 -8.50
C MET A 69 -5.42 -16.42 -7.82
N GLY A 70 -5.22 -16.20 -6.52
CA GLY A 70 -4.14 -16.85 -5.77
C GLY A 70 -4.25 -18.37 -5.74
N LEU A 71 -5.47 -18.93 -5.58
CA LEU A 71 -5.72 -20.37 -5.71
C LEU A 71 -5.41 -20.89 -7.12
N MET A 72 -5.55 -20.07 -8.15
CA MET A 72 -5.14 -20.40 -9.52
C MET A 72 -3.62 -20.29 -9.72
N GLY A 73 -2.82 -19.98 -8.68
CA GLY A 73 -1.37 -19.87 -8.73
C GLY A 73 -0.84 -18.52 -9.20
N GLU A 74 -1.72 -17.51 -9.27
CA GLU A 74 -1.32 -16.16 -9.66
C GLU A 74 -0.78 -15.36 -8.47
N TRP A 75 0.22 -14.50 -8.76
CA TRP A 75 0.82 -13.62 -7.78
C TRP A 75 0.48 -12.15 -8.09
N PRO A 76 0.32 -11.29 -7.07
CA PRO A 76 -0.10 -9.90 -7.29
C PRO A 76 0.87 -9.07 -8.14
N ASP A 77 2.16 -9.39 -8.12
CA ASP A 77 3.21 -8.67 -8.84
C ASP A 77 3.32 -9.06 -10.32
N SER A 78 2.83 -10.23 -10.70
CA SER A 78 2.96 -10.77 -12.07
C SER A 78 1.65 -10.88 -12.83
N ILE A 79 0.49 -11.01 -12.14
CA ILE A 79 -0.81 -11.18 -12.80
C ILE A 79 -1.13 -10.02 -13.76
N ASP A 80 -1.70 -10.34 -14.92
CA ASP A 80 -2.33 -9.34 -15.79
C ASP A 80 -3.72 -8.96 -15.23
N PRO A 81 -3.92 -7.72 -14.74
CA PRO A 81 -5.20 -7.29 -14.18
C PRO A 81 -6.37 -7.44 -15.15
N THR A 82 -6.13 -7.29 -16.45
CA THR A 82 -7.17 -7.40 -17.49
C THR A 82 -7.71 -8.82 -17.64
N SER A 83 -6.94 -9.82 -17.24
CA SER A 83 -7.30 -11.24 -17.28
C SER A 83 -8.26 -11.66 -16.17
N ILE A 84 -8.33 -10.90 -15.06
CA ILE A 84 -9.07 -11.29 -13.85
C ILE A 84 -10.57 -11.42 -14.14
N GLY A 85 -11.17 -10.39 -14.73
CA GLY A 85 -12.62 -10.39 -15.03
C GLY A 85 -13.08 -11.58 -15.86
N PRO A 86 -12.49 -11.82 -17.04
CA PRO A 86 -12.81 -12.96 -17.89
C PRO A 86 -12.63 -14.32 -17.19
N ARG A 87 -11.56 -14.51 -16.42
CA ARG A 87 -11.28 -15.77 -15.71
C ARG A 87 -12.28 -16.03 -14.57
N ILE A 88 -12.68 -15.00 -13.82
CA ILE A 88 -13.74 -15.12 -12.81
C ILE A 88 -15.08 -15.47 -13.45
N GLN A 89 -15.40 -14.85 -14.58
CA GLN A 89 -16.63 -15.17 -15.31
C GLN A 89 -16.62 -16.63 -15.78
N GLN A 90 -15.54 -17.08 -16.38
CA GLN A 90 -15.37 -18.48 -16.83
C GLN A 90 -15.54 -19.47 -15.68
N LEU A 91 -14.95 -19.17 -14.49
CA LEU A 91 -15.09 -20.01 -13.31
C LEU A 91 -16.55 -20.08 -12.83
N ARG A 92 -17.26 -18.94 -12.81
CA ARG A 92 -18.68 -18.90 -12.40
C ARG A 92 -19.60 -19.67 -13.35
N GLU A 93 -19.28 -19.65 -14.64
CA GLU A 93 -20.05 -20.37 -15.67
C GLU A 93 -19.75 -21.89 -15.66
N SER A 94 -18.50 -22.27 -15.47
CA SER A 94 -18.07 -23.68 -15.53
C SER A 94 -18.19 -24.42 -14.19
N GLY A 95 -18.15 -23.70 -13.05
CA GLY A 95 -18.02 -24.30 -11.72
C GLY A 95 -16.68 -25.02 -11.51
N GLN A 96 -15.64 -24.69 -12.31
CA GLN A 96 -14.33 -25.32 -12.23
C GLN A 96 -13.23 -24.32 -11.97
N LEU A 97 -12.45 -24.54 -10.91
CA LEU A 97 -11.24 -23.83 -10.56
C LEU A 97 -10.01 -24.62 -11.05
N LEU A 98 -9.09 -23.94 -11.71
CA LEU A 98 -7.80 -24.51 -12.10
C LEU A 98 -6.79 -24.29 -10.95
N LEU A 99 -6.75 -25.19 -9.96
CA LEU A 99 -5.91 -25.10 -8.79
C LEU A 99 -4.40 -25.13 -9.17
N GLY A 100 -3.64 -24.13 -8.72
CA GLY A 100 -2.24 -23.97 -9.07
C GLY A 100 -1.97 -23.83 -10.56
N GLY A 101 -2.94 -23.36 -11.33
CA GLY A 101 -2.84 -23.21 -12.79
C GLY A 101 -2.83 -24.52 -13.58
N ARG A 102 -3.01 -25.70 -12.94
CA ARG A 102 -2.85 -26.98 -13.60
C ARG A 102 -3.93 -28.03 -13.29
N LYS A 103 -4.47 -28.04 -12.08
CA LYS A 103 -5.42 -29.06 -11.67
C LYS A 103 -6.85 -28.56 -11.64
N PRO A 104 -7.77 -29.06 -12.50
CA PRO A 104 -9.17 -28.70 -12.43
C PRO A 104 -9.82 -29.37 -11.21
N ILE A 105 -10.51 -28.57 -10.40
CA ILE A 105 -11.36 -29.03 -9.28
C ILE A 105 -12.71 -28.34 -9.34
N ALA A 106 -13.76 -28.96 -8.78
CA ALA A 106 -15.03 -28.28 -8.60
C ALA A 106 -14.90 -27.13 -7.61
N PHE A 107 -15.52 -26.00 -7.89
CA PHE A 107 -15.53 -24.82 -7.03
C PHE A 107 -16.89 -24.12 -7.11
N ASN A 108 -17.55 -24.02 -5.97
CA ASN A 108 -18.81 -23.30 -5.85
C ASN A 108 -18.57 -22.00 -5.08
N TRP A 109 -18.75 -20.86 -5.75
CA TRP A 109 -18.47 -19.54 -5.18
C TRP A 109 -19.18 -19.27 -3.84
N GLN A 110 -20.39 -19.80 -3.64
CA GLN A 110 -21.19 -19.56 -2.44
C GLN A 110 -20.88 -20.53 -1.30
N HIS A 111 -20.36 -21.72 -1.61
CA HIS A 111 -20.11 -22.78 -0.63
C HIS A 111 -18.63 -22.97 -0.31
N ASP A 112 -17.73 -22.54 -1.20
CA ASP A 112 -16.29 -22.72 -1.04
C ASP A 112 -15.55 -21.41 -0.74
N LEU A 113 -16.27 -20.25 -0.74
CA LEU A 113 -15.77 -18.95 -0.31
C LEU A 113 -16.75 -18.34 0.70
N LEU A 114 -16.40 -18.42 1.99
CA LEU A 114 -17.29 -18.06 3.10
C LEU A 114 -16.88 -16.71 3.69
N LEU A 115 -17.86 -15.82 3.82
CA LEU A 115 -17.72 -14.53 4.51
C LEU A 115 -18.31 -14.67 5.91
N LEU A 116 -17.46 -14.66 6.95
CA LEU A 116 -17.84 -14.90 8.33
C LEU A 116 -17.83 -13.61 9.15
N ASP A 117 -18.86 -13.39 9.97
CA ASP A 117 -18.99 -12.18 10.80
C ASP A 117 -18.06 -12.16 12.03
N GLU A 118 -17.42 -13.28 12.34
CA GLU A 118 -16.48 -13.39 13.45
C GLU A 118 -15.11 -12.84 13.12
N SER A 119 -14.38 -12.36 14.12
CA SER A 119 -12.99 -11.92 14.00
C SER A 119 -12.07 -12.87 14.76
N LEU A 120 -10.88 -13.16 14.20
CA LEU A 120 -9.87 -13.92 14.92
C LEU A 120 -9.07 -13.01 15.88
N PRO A 121 -8.53 -13.54 16.99
CA PRO A 121 -7.99 -12.71 18.08
C PRO A 121 -6.76 -11.89 17.70
N TYR A 122 -5.91 -12.38 16.78
CA TYR A 122 -4.61 -11.75 16.49
C TYR A 122 -4.74 -10.49 15.63
N HIS A 123 -5.56 -10.52 14.56
CA HIS A 123 -5.70 -9.40 13.64
C HIS A 123 -7.06 -9.43 12.94
N PRO A 124 -7.71 -8.25 12.70
CA PRO A 124 -9.05 -8.20 12.06
C PRO A 124 -9.05 -8.67 10.60
N ASN A 125 -7.92 -8.67 9.90
CA ASN A 125 -7.81 -9.15 8.53
C ASN A 125 -7.30 -10.60 8.52
N ALA A 126 -8.15 -11.54 8.87
CA ALA A 126 -7.81 -12.96 8.92
C ALA A 126 -8.50 -13.76 7.80
N MET A 127 -7.82 -14.79 7.33
CA MET A 127 -8.37 -15.79 6.41
C MET A 127 -7.83 -17.17 6.71
N SER A 128 -8.64 -18.22 6.51
CA SER A 128 -8.19 -19.61 6.54
C SER A 128 -8.48 -20.30 5.20
N LEU A 129 -7.58 -21.18 4.82
CA LEU A 129 -7.60 -21.95 3.58
C LEU A 129 -7.52 -23.43 3.93
N HIS A 130 -8.44 -24.20 3.38
CA HIS A 130 -8.58 -25.61 3.64
C HIS A 130 -8.53 -26.40 2.32
N ALA A 131 -7.74 -27.45 2.27
CA ALA A 131 -7.69 -28.40 1.15
C ALA A 131 -8.20 -29.78 1.60
N TYR A 132 -9.10 -30.34 0.84
CA TYR A 132 -9.71 -31.65 1.12
C TYR A 132 -9.40 -32.63 -0.01
N GLY A 133 -9.05 -33.88 0.37
CA GLY A 133 -8.93 -35.02 -0.52
C GLY A 133 -10.12 -35.97 -0.39
N GLU A 134 -9.96 -37.21 -0.92
CA GLU A 134 -11.02 -38.25 -0.81
C GLU A 134 -11.30 -38.66 0.65
N ASN A 135 -10.29 -38.64 1.50
CA ASN A 135 -10.35 -39.12 2.90
C ASN A 135 -10.55 -37.99 3.94
N GLY A 136 -10.82 -36.77 3.51
CA GLY A 136 -11.02 -35.64 4.41
C GLY A 136 -9.99 -34.51 4.25
N LEU A 137 -9.75 -33.77 5.33
CA LEU A 137 -8.85 -32.61 5.36
C LEU A 137 -7.39 -33.06 5.09
N LEU A 138 -6.74 -32.44 4.10
CA LEU A 138 -5.32 -32.63 3.76
C LEU A 138 -4.44 -31.55 4.38
N SER A 139 -4.88 -30.31 4.32
CA SER A 139 -4.12 -29.15 4.80
C SER A 139 -5.07 -28.03 5.22
N GLU A 140 -4.69 -27.33 6.28
CA GLU A 140 -5.33 -26.13 6.76
C GLU A 140 -4.26 -25.11 7.13
N GLN A 141 -4.44 -23.86 6.68
CA GLN A 141 -3.56 -22.75 7.03
C GLN A 141 -4.37 -21.48 7.27
N THR A 142 -4.01 -20.76 8.33
CA THR A 142 -4.58 -19.45 8.63
C THR A 142 -3.52 -18.39 8.45
N TYR A 143 -3.92 -17.30 7.76
CA TYR A 143 -3.08 -16.16 7.46
C TYR A 143 -3.73 -14.87 7.96
N TYR A 144 -2.87 -13.93 8.37
CA TYR A 144 -3.25 -12.56 8.72
C TYR A 144 -2.65 -11.58 7.73
N SER A 145 -3.47 -10.73 7.11
CA SER A 145 -3.02 -9.67 6.22
C SER A 145 -2.80 -8.37 6.99
N VAL A 146 -1.56 -8.09 7.35
CA VAL A 146 -1.16 -7.02 8.30
C VAL A 146 -0.83 -5.68 7.63
N GLY A 147 -1.45 -5.37 6.51
CA GLY A 147 -1.24 -4.14 5.74
C GLY A 147 -0.02 -4.18 4.82
N GLY A 148 0.05 -3.28 3.83
CA GLY A 148 1.17 -3.19 2.87
C GLY A 148 1.43 -4.48 2.06
N GLY A 149 0.45 -5.36 1.92
CA GLY A 149 0.61 -6.66 1.26
C GLY A 149 1.48 -7.67 2.02
N PHE A 150 1.72 -7.43 3.32
CA PHE A 150 2.36 -8.40 4.20
C PHE A 150 1.33 -9.42 4.69
N ILE A 151 1.77 -10.68 4.80
CA ILE A 151 1.02 -11.76 5.42
C ILE A 151 1.84 -12.39 6.53
N ILE A 152 1.18 -12.89 7.56
CA ILE A 152 1.77 -13.64 8.68
C ILE A 152 0.96 -14.93 8.82
N GLU A 153 1.62 -16.07 8.97
CA GLU A 153 0.96 -17.33 9.28
C GLU A 153 0.56 -17.39 10.76
N ALA A 154 -0.56 -18.09 11.06
CA ALA A 154 -1.04 -18.20 12.44
C ALA A 154 0.00 -18.80 13.38
N ALA A 155 0.78 -19.79 12.93
CA ALA A 155 1.85 -20.40 13.70
C ALA A 155 2.96 -19.40 14.09
N GLU A 156 3.29 -18.46 13.20
CA GLU A 156 4.23 -17.36 13.49
C GLU A 156 3.61 -16.35 14.48
N ALA A 157 2.34 -16.01 14.27
CA ALA A 157 1.60 -15.09 15.12
C ALA A 157 1.49 -15.59 16.56
N GLU A 158 1.18 -16.87 16.75
CA GLU A 158 1.04 -17.53 18.06
C GLU A 158 2.38 -17.70 18.78
N SER A 159 3.47 -17.90 18.06
CA SER A 159 4.78 -18.05 18.66
C SER A 159 5.27 -16.80 19.38
N GLY A 160 4.70 -15.63 19.07
CA GLY A 160 5.16 -14.33 19.58
C GLY A 160 6.62 -14.00 19.19
N ILE A 161 7.25 -14.90 18.47
CA ILE A 161 8.61 -14.75 17.95
C ILE A 161 8.45 -14.05 16.62
N ALA A 162 8.69 -12.73 16.61
CA ALA A 162 8.88 -12.05 15.32
C ALA A 162 9.94 -12.86 14.54
N PRO A 163 9.70 -13.17 13.25
CA PRO A 163 10.68 -13.89 12.46
C PRO A 163 12.02 -13.17 12.66
N THR A 164 12.96 -13.86 13.29
CA THR A 164 14.33 -13.36 13.47
C THR A 164 14.91 -13.29 12.07
N SER A 165 14.90 -12.09 11.50
CA SER A 165 15.67 -11.88 10.28
C SER A 165 17.12 -12.16 10.65
N GLU A 166 17.71 -13.18 10.05
CA GLU A 166 19.14 -13.49 10.21
C GLU A 166 20.02 -12.36 9.64
N VAL A 167 19.41 -11.40 8.97
CA VAL A 167 20.07 -10.27 8.31
C VAL A 167 20.46 -9.23 9.34
N GLN A 168 21.75 -9.05 9.53
CA GLN A 168 22.33 -7.97 10.32
C GLN A 168 22.51 -6.73 9.45
N LEU A 169 21.86 -5.65 9.84
CA LEU A 169 21.98 -4.36 9.15
C LEU A 169 23.24 -3.62 9.64
N PRO A 170 24.01 -2.99 8.75
CA PRO A 170 25.15 -2.14 9.14
C PRO A 170 24.73 -0.98 10.05
N TYR A 171 23.55 -0.42 9.83
CA TYR A 171 23.00 0.73 10.54
C TYR A 171 21.54 0.44 10.94
N ASP A 172 21.32 -0.48 11.88
CA ASP A 172 19.98 -0.73 12.40
C ASP A 172 19.49 0.43 13.26
N PHE A 173 18.21 0.78 13.11
CA PHE A 173 17.56 1.83 13.87
C PHE A 173 16.10 1.44 14.18
N SER A 174 15.63 1.89 15.32
CA SER A 174 14.26 1.67 15.79
C SER A 174 13.52 2.99 16.05
N SER A 175 14.23 4.11 16.01
CA SER A 175 13.67 5.45 16.23
C SER A 175 14.29 6.47 15.27
N ALA A 176 13.62 7.61 15.08
CA ALA A 176 14.18 8.72 14.32
C ALA A 176 15.40 9.31 15.03
N VAL A 177 15.40 9.35 16.35
CA VAL A 177 16.57 9.77 17.15
C VAL A 177 17.80 8.91 16.85
N GLU A 178 17.64 7.58 16.79
CA GLU A 178 18.74 6.67 16.43
C GLU A 178 19.19 6.86 14.98
N LEU A 179 18.25 7.02 14.03
CA LEU A 179 18.55 7.29 12.63
C LEU A 179 19.39 8.56 12.49
N LEU A 180 18.98 9.67 13.13
CA LEU A 180 19.71 10.93 13.09
C LEU A 180 21.10 10.80 13.73
N ALA A 181 21.20 10.10 14.87
CA ALA A 181 22.48 9.86 15.53
C ALA A 181 23.46 9.07 14.64
N LEU A 182 22.98 8.07 13.90
CA LEU A 182 23.77 7.30 12.94
C LEU A 182 24.20 8.16 11.74
N CYS A 183 23.28 8.95 11.16
CA CYS A 183 23.61 9.87 10.08
C CYS A 183 24.70 10.86 10.49
N ASN A 184 24.54 11.50 11.63
CA ASN A 184 25.51 12.47 12.16
C ASN A 184 26.87 11.86 12.49
N LYS A 185 26.87 10.67 13.14
CA LYS A 185 28.11 9.97 13.51
C LYS A 185 28.94 9.58 12.30
N HIS A 186 28.29 9.19 11.20
CA HIS A 186 28.98 8.68 10.01
C HIS A 186 29.05 9.69 8.86
N GLY A 187 28.46 10.90 9.02
CA GLY A 187 28.41 11.92 7.98
C GLY A 187 27.60 11.50 6.75
N LEU A 188 26.54 10.70 6.94
CA LEU A 188 25.71 10.15 5.87
C LEU A 188 24.37 10.88 5.77
N ARG A 189 23.86 11.02 4.55
CA ARG A 189 22.45 11.33 4.31
C ARG A 189 21.60 10.10 4.64
N VAL A 190 20.31 10.32 4.82
CA VAL A 190 19.37 9.21 5.14
C VAL A 190 19.33 8.19 4.00
N SER A 191 19.31 8.64 2.73
CA SER A 191 19.35 7.76 1.56
C SER A 191 20.63 6.91 1.50
N GLU A 192 21.78 7.48 1.84
CA GLU A 192 23.08 6.78 1.85
C GLU A 192 23.14 5.71 2.95
N LEU A 193 22.62 6.03 4.14
CA LEU A 193 22.49 5.07 5.24
C LEU A 193 21.58 3.90 4.83
N MET A 194 20.45 4.20 4.22
CA MET A 194 19.51 3.18 3.74
C MET A 194 20.10 2.34 2.61
N MET A 195 20.85 2.94 1.68
CA MET A 195 21.59 2.18 0.65
C MET A 195 22.56 1.19 1.30
N ALA A 196 23.29 1.61 2.34
CA ALA A 196 24.20 0.71 3.05
C ALA A 196 23.45 -0.44 3.74
N ASN A 197 22.26 -0.20 4.28
CA ASN A 197 21.42 -1.24 4.86
C ASN A 197 20.91 -2.22 3.80
N GLU A 198 20.47 -1.73 2.64
CA GLU A 198 19.96 -2.59 1.56
C GLU A 198 21.02 -3.55 1.00
N ARG A 199 22.31 -3.20 1.08
CA ARG A 199 23.43 -4.09 0.72
C ARG A 199 23.49 -5.39 1.52
N ALA A 200 22.77 -5.47 2.65
CA ALA A 200 22.63 -6.70 3.41
C ALA A 200 21.85 -7.80 2.66
N TRP A 201 21.04 -7.41 1.66
CA TRP A 201 20.24 -8.36 0.86
C TRP A 201 20.64 -8.43 -0.61
N ARG A 202 21.18 -7.32 -1.19
CA ARG A 202 21.33 -7.15 -2.64
C ARG A 202 22.58 -6.34 -2.96
N SER A 203 23.09 -6.49 -4.16
CA SER A 203 24.11 -5.61 -4.71
C SER A 203 23.55 -4.23 -5.07
N ASP A 204 24.44 -3.22 -5.17
CA ASP A 204 24.05 -1.85 -5.59
C ASP A 204 23.30 -1.84 -6.93
N ALA A 205 23.74 -2.69 -7.86
CA ALA A 205 23.11 -2.79 -9.18
C ALA A 205 21.68 -3.35 -9.09
N GLU A 206 21.44 -4.35 -8.24
CA GLU A 206 20.12 -4.92 -8.01
C GLU A 206 19.21 -3.95 -7.28
N ILE A 207 19.73 -3.23 -6.26
CA ILE A 207 18.97 -2.18 -5.56
C ILE A 207 18.54 -1.10 -6.55
N ARG A 208 19.49 -0.57 -7.32
CA ARG A 208 19.21 0.46 -8.31
C ARG A 208 18.20 0.01 -9.36
N SER A 209 18.43 -1.13 -9.98
CA SER A 209 17.53 -1.64 -11.03
C SER A 209 16.14 -1.95 -10.49
N GLY A 210 16.04 -2.48 -9.26
CA GLY A 210 14.76 -2.77 -8.60
C GLY A 210 13.96 -1.50 -8.30
N LEU A 211 14.60 -0.45 -7.77
CA LEU A 211 13.93 0.83 -7.49
C LEU A 211 13.52 1.56 -8.77
N LEU A 212 14.34 1.53 -9.82
CA LEU A 212 13.97 2.07 -11.12
C LEU A 212 12.84 1.27 -11.79
N HIS A 213 12.77 -0.04 -11.57
CA HIS A 213 11.63 -0.84 -12.01
C HIS A 213 10.34 -0.43 -11.26
N ILE A 214 10.39 -0.25 -9.94
CA ILE A 214 9.27 0.27 -9.15
C ILE A 214 8.80 1.62 -9.72
N TRP A 215 9.74 2.52 -10.02
CA TRP A 215 9.43 3.79 -10.64
C TRP A 215 8.79 3.64 -12.03
N SER A 216 9.26 2.71 -12.86
CA SER A 216 8.65 2.47 -14.17
C SER A 216 7.19 2.04 -14.04
N VAL A 217 6.86 1.17 -13.09
CA VAL A 217 5.47 0.75 -12.82
C VAL A 217 4.61 1.91 -12.32
N MET A 218 5.15 2.78 -11.46
CA MET A 218 4.43 3.99 -11.01
C MET A 218 4.13 4.93 -12.19
N ARG A 219 5.08 5.12 -13.11
CA ARG A 219 4.88 5.94 -14.32
C ARG A 219 3.82 5.34 -15.23
N GLU A 220 3.89 4.03 -15.48
CA GLU A 220 2.90 3.32 -16.28
C GLU A 220 1.50 3.45 -15.67
N CYS A 221 1.38 3.32 -14.34
CA CYS A 221 0.10 3.51 -13.64
C CYS A 221 -0.47 4.92 -13.87
N VAL A 222 0.36 5.96 -13.74
CA VAL A 222 -0.05 7.34 -14.04
C VAL A 222 -0.48 7.47 -15.50
N GLU A 223 0.30 6.96 -16.45
CA GLU A 223 -0.01 7.04 -17.87
C GLU A 223 -1.34 6.36 -18.22
N GLN A 224 -1.65 5.22 -17.60
CA GLN A 224 -2.94 4.56 -17.78
C GLN A 224 -4.09 5.40 -17.20
N GLY A 225 -3.92 5.94 -15.98
CA GLY A 225 -4.93 6.81 -15.36
C GLY A 225 -5.19 8.10 -16.15
N LEU A 226 -4.18 8.62 -16.86
CA LEU A 226 -4.34 9.77 -17.76
C LEU A 226 -5.10 9.45 -19.05
N ARG A 227 -5.26 8.17 -19.39
CA ARG A 227 -5.94 7.70 -20.63
C ARG A 227 -7.33 7.17 -20.36
N HIS A 228 -7.53 6.48 -19.23
CA HIS A 228 -8.77 5.80 -18.91
C HIS A 228 -9.85 6.78 -18.49
N GLU A 229 -11.02 6.64 -19.08
CA GLU A 229 -12.24 7.41 -18.78
C GLU A 229 -13.37 6.49 -18.30
N GLY A 230 -14.52 7.06 -17.97
CA GLY A 230 -15.71 6.33 -17.57
C GLY A 230 -15.97 6.38 -16.08
N ILE A 231 -16.64 5.37 -15.56
CA ILE A 231 -17.07 5.25 -14.16
C ILE A 231 -16.25 4.18 -13.45
N LEU A 232 -15.84 4.42 -12.23
CA LEU A 232 -15.14 3.47 -11.39
C LEU A 232 -16.07 2.28 -11.01
N PRO A 233 -15.55 1.05 -10.89
CA PRO A 233 -16.35 -0.11 -10.55
C PRO A 233 -16.85 -0.05 -9.10
N GLY A 234 -17.92 -0.77 -8.77
CA GLY A 234 -18.41 -0.94 -7.39
C GLY A 234 -19.76 -0.28 -7.07
N GLY A 235 -20.36 0.45 -8.01
CA GLY A 235 -21.74 0.93 -7.92
C GLY A 235 -21.94 2.27 -7.20
N LEU A 236 -20.86 3.01 -6.92
CA LEU A 236 -20.96 4.41 -6.42
C LEU A 236 -21.08 5.43 -7.54
N ASP A 237 -20.99 4.98 -8.80
CA ASP A 237 -21.05 5.83 -9.99
C ASP A 237 -20.04 6.99 -10.01
N VAL A 238 -18.89 6.81 -9.36
CA VAL A 238 -17.82 7.83 -9.31
C VAL A 238 -17.16 7.94 -10.67
N PRO A 239 -17.21 9.11 -11.33
CA PRO A 239 -16.57 9.29 -12.64
C PRO A 239 -15.05 9.41 -12.47
N ARG A 240 -14.28 8.85 -13.41
CA ARG A 240 -12.85 9.13 -13.56
C ARG A 240 -12.64 10.60 -13.96
N ARG A 241 -11.70 11.26 -13.33
CA ARG A 241 -11.44 12.71 -13.47
C ARG A 241 -10.08 13.00 -14.09
N ALA A 242 -9.11 12.09 -13.92
CA ALA A 242 -7.72 12.33 -14.29
C ALA A 242 -7.54 12.64 -15.78
N ALA A 243 -8.14 11.85 -16.68
CA ALA A 243 -8.03 12.07 -18.13
C ALA A 243 -8.58 13.45 -18.56
N LYS A 244 -9.73 13.86 -18.01
CA LYS A 244 -10.32 15.18 -18.30
C LYS A 244 -9.46 16.31 -17.75
N LEU A 245 -8.97 16.18 -16.51
CA LEU A 245 -8.10 17.17 -15.88
C LEU A 245 -6.79 17.32 -16.69
N HIS A 246 -6.20 16.20 -17.12
CA HIS A 246 -4.99 16.21 -17.94
C HIS A 246 -5.17 17.04 -19.22
N ARG A 247 -6.25 16.79 -19.98
CA ARG A 247 -6.56 17.60 -21.19
C ARG A 247 -6.70 19.08 -20.86
N SER A 248 -7.44 19.39 -19.81
CA SER A 248 -7.62 20.78 -19.36
C SER A 248 -6.29 21.47 -19.03
N LEU A 249 -5.37 20.77 -18.36
CA LEU A 249 -4.04 21.31 -18.03
C LEU A 249 -3.14 21.54 -19.27
N LEU A 250 -3.30 20.72 -20.31
CA LEU A 250 -2.58 20.91 -21.59
C LEU A 250 -3.16 22.07 -22.43
N GLU A 251 -4.44 22.38 -22.27
CA GLU A 251 -5.16 23.44 -23.00
C GLU A 251 -5.03 24.82 -22.33
N ILE A 252 -4.41 24.93 -21.14
CA ILE A 252 -4.23 26.20 -20.45
C ILE A 252 -3.42 27.15 -21.35
N GLY A 253 -4.10 28.19 -21.81
CA GLY A 253 -3.51 29.28 -22.60
C GLY A 253 -2.50 30.12 -21.81
N LYS A 254 -2.32 31.42 -22.15
CA LYS A 254 -1.40 32.29 -21.40
C LYS A 254 -1.78 32.31 -19.92
N PRO A 255 -0.94 31.77 -19.01
CA PRO A 255 -1.24 31.72 -17.60
C PRO A 255 -1.31 33.14 -17.01
N ASN A 256 -2.31 33.40 -16.18
CA ASN A 256 -2.28 34.54 -15.28
C ASN A 256 -1.50 34.20 -14.00
N VAL A 257 -1.24 35.19 -13.13
CA VAL A 257 -0.42 34.98 -11.90
C VAL A 257 -1.02 33.92 -11.00
N ILE A 258 -2.34 33.86 -10.87
CA ILE A 258 -3.03 32.86 -10.00
C ILE A 258 -2.89 31.46 -10.62
N THR A 259 -3.20 31.30 -11.90
CA THR A 259 -3.12 30.00 -12.57
C THR A 259 -1.68 29.47 -12.65
N SER A 260 -0.68 30.34 -12.84
CA SER A 260 0.72 29.92 -12.82
C SER A 260 1.20 29.48 -11.44
N THR A 261 0.74 30.13 -10.38
CA THR A 261 1.08 29.77 -8.99
C THR A 261 0.48 28.44 -8.59
N LEU A 262 -0.75 28.13 -9.02
CA LEU A 262 -1.46 26.90 -8.68
C LEU A 262 -1.15 25.73 -9.63
N SER A 263 -0.57 26.00 -10.80
CA SER A 263 -0.36 24.99 -11.85
C SER A 263 0.43 23.78 -11.37
N ALA A 264 1.50 23.97 -10.61
CA ALA A 264 2.26 22.84 -10.06
C ALA A 264 1.42 21.96 -9.14
N MET A 265 0.54 22.57 -8.34
CA MET A 265 -0.37 21.86 -7.43
C MET A 265 -1.44 21.08 -8.21
N GLU A 266 -1.94 21.61 -9.32
CA GLU A 266 -2.88 20.91 -10.19
C GLU A 266 -2.26 19.66 -10.84
N TRP A 267 -0.98 19.72 -11.22
CA TRP A 267 -0.25 18.55 -11.71
C TRP A 267 -0.05 17.50 -10.62
N VAL A 268 0.25 17.89 -9.38
CA VAL A 268 0.36 16.97 -8.23
C VAL A 268 -0.99 16.27 -8.00
N ASN A 269 -2.09 17.02 -7.97
CA ASN A 269 -3.43 16.44 -7.84
C ASN A 269 -3.73 15.48 -8.99
N LEU A 270 -3.40 15.85 -10.23
CA LEU A 270 -3.59 15.00 -11.40
C LEU A 270 -2.89 13.66 -11.27
N PHE A 271 -1.61 13.64 -10.87
CA PHE A 271 -0.85 12.41 -10.73
C PHE A 271 -1.43 11.53 -9.62
N ALA A 272 -1.82 12.10 -8.48
CA ALA A 272 -2.46 11.35 -7.41
C ALA A 272 -3.81 10.77 -7.81
N LEU A 273 -4.65 11.55 -8.51
CA LEU A 273 -5.94 11.09 -9.06
C LEU A 273 -5.73 9.93 -10.04
N ALA A 274 -4.79 10.06 -10.98
CA ALA A 274 -4.51 9.04 -11.99
C ALA A 274 -4.17 7.68 -11.35
N VAL A 275 -3.26 7.67 -10.37
CA VAL A 275 -2.89 6.44 -9.66
C VAL A 275 -4.07 5.87 -8.88
N ASN A 276 -4.82 6.71 -8.15
CA ASN A 276 -5.91 6.20 -7.32
C ASN A 276 -7.11 5.70 -8.12
N GLU A 277 -7.39 6.30 -9.26
CA GLU A 277 -8.44 5.81 -10.18
C GLU A 277 -8.05 4.47 -10.81
N GLU A 278 -6.77 4.26 -11.15
CA GLU A 278 -6.26 2.95 -11.58
C GLU A 278 -6.31 1.94 -10.42
N ASN A 279 -5.89 2.33 -9.22
CA ASN A 279 -6.00 1.48 -8.04
C ASN A 279 -7.46 1.05 -7.80
N ALA A 280 -8.39 1.99 -7.80
CA ALA A 280 -9.82 1.71 -7.58
C ALA A 280 -10.42 0.77 -8.64
N ALA A 281 -9.88 0.81 -9.85
CA ALA A 281 -10.30 -0.05 -10.97
C ALA A 281 -9.63 -1.44 -10.97
N GLY A 282 -8.73 -1.73 -10.01
CA GLY A 282 -8.02 -3.00 -9.95
C GLY A 282 -6.80 -3.08 -10.86
N GLY A 283 -6.31 -1.94 -11.36
CA GLY A 283 -5.14 -1.86 -12.25
C GLY A 283 -3.83 -2.23 -11.55
N ARG A 284 -2.77 -2.41 -12.36
CA ARG A 284 -1.40 -2.62 -11.88
C ARG A 284 -0.87 -1.34 -11.26
N MET A 285 -0.27 -1.45 -10.09
CA MET A 285 0.26 -0.32 -9.36
C MET A 285 1.35 -0.73 -8.36
N VAL A 286 1.91 0.23 -7.66
CA VAL A 286 2.85 -0.01 -6.55
C VAL A 286 2.17 0.32 -5.23
N THR A 287 2.15 -0.63 -4.31
CA THR A 287 1.82 -0.39 -2.90
C THR A 287 2.88 0.55 -2.30
N ALA A 288 2.47 1.69 -1.68
CA ALA A 288 3.41 2.73 -1.24
C ALA A 288 2.89 3.58 -0.05
N PRO A 289 2.98 3.18 1.23
CA PRO A 289 3.23 1.83 1.72
C PRO A 289 2.00 0.91 1.66
N THR A 290 0.81 1.46 1.33
CA THR A 290 -0.45 0.75 1.12
C THR A 290 -1.09 1.16 -0.20
N ASN A 291 -2.07 0.39 -0.68
CA ASN A 291 -2.82 0.75 -1.88
C ASN A 291 -3.73 1.97 -1.64
N GLY A 292 -4.31 2.08 -0.43
CA GLY A 292 -5.15 3.23 -0.06
C GLY A 292 -4.43 4.58 -0.13
N ALA A 293 -3.10 4.57 -0.02
CA ALA A 293 -2.25 5.76 -0.06
C ALA A 293 -1.29 5.80 -1.27
N ALA A 294 -1.48 4.93 -2.24
CA ALA A 294 -0.51 4.69 -3.31
C ALA A 294 -0.32 5.84 -4.31
N GLY A 295 -1.22 6.81 -4.32
CA GLY A 295 -1.11 8.00 -5.18
C GLY A 295 -0.13 9.05 -4.66
N ILE A 296 0.21 9.06 -3.36
CA ILE A 296 0.94 10.15 -2.73
C ILE A 296 2.40 10.19 -3.20
N ILE A 297 3.13 9.10 -3.01
CA ILE A 297 4.56 8.99 -3.34
C ILE A 297 4.81 9.20 -4.83
N PRO A 298 4.11 8.51 -5.76
CA PRO A 298 4.32 8.76 -7.17
C PRO A 298 3.93 10.18 -7.59
N ALA A 299 2.91 10.81 -7.00
CA ALA A 299 2.56 12.19 -7.33
C ALA A 299 3.67 13.18 -6.95
N VAL A 300 4.27 13.02 -5.77
CA VAL A 300 5.38 13.88 -5.32
C VAL A 300 6.64 13.63 -6.15
N LEU A 301 6.95 12.37 -6.49
CA LEU A 301 8.11 12.05 -7.32
C LEU A 301 7.92 12.53 -8.76
N HIS A 302 6.71 12.39 -9.35
CA HIS A 302 6.41 12.99 -10.66
C HIS A 302 6.52 14.51 -10.64
N TYR A 303 6.08 15.16 -9.55
CA TYR A 303 6.27 16.60 -9.37
C TYR A 303 7.77 16.97 -9.43
N TYR A 304 8.60 16.28 -8.65
CA TYR A 304 10.05 16.51 -8.64
C TYR A 304 10.67 16.31 -10.04
N MET A 305 10.40 15.16 -10.66
CA MET A 305 10.93 14.81 -11.99
C MET A 305 10.44 15.74 -13.12
N LYS A 306 9.23 16.30 -12.98
CA LYS A 306 8.65 17.21 -13.98
C LYS A 306 9.17 18.65 -13.87
N PHE A 307 9.33 19.14 -12.64
CA PHE A 307 9.62 20.56 -12.39
C PHE A 307 11.08 20.84 -12.03
N ASN A 308 11.89 19.82 -11.81
CA ASN A 308 13.32 19.94 -11.64
C ASN A 308 14.05 19.50 -12.93
N PRO A 309 14.67 20.44 -13.69
CA PRO A 309 15.34 20.10 -14.95
C PRO A 309 16.60 19.23 -14.75
N ASP A 310 17.19 19.25 -13.56
CA ASP A 310 18.39 18.50 -13.21
C ASP A 310 18.08 17.14 -12.57
N ALA A 311 16.79 16.76 -12.51
CA ALA A 311 16.38 15.48 -11.90
C ALA A 311 16.92 14.27 -12.66
N SER A 312 17.37 13.27 -11.92
CA SER A 312 18.06 12.09 -12.43
C SER A 312 17.50 10.79 -11.87
N ASP A 313 17.91 9.66 -12.45
CA ASP A 313 17.62 8.33 -11.93
C ASP A 313 18.25 8.10 -10.53
N ASP A 314 19.34 8.78 -10.21
CA ASP A 314 19.95 8.70 -8.87
C ASP A 314 19.04 9.36 -7.82
N ASP A 315 18.38 10.46 -8.18
CA ASP A 315 17.41 11.09 -7.30
C ASP A 315 16.20 10.20 -7.04
N VAL A 316 15.72 9.47 -8.06
CA VAL A 316 14.66 8.48 -7.89
C VAL A 316 15.05 7.43 -6.85
N VAL A 317 16.27 6.88 -6.96
CA VAL A 317 16.78 5.88 -6.01
C VAL A 317 16.89 6.46 -4.60
N ASN A 318 17.48 7.65 -4.47
CA ASN A 318 17.64 8.33 -3.19
C ASN A 318 16.30 8.67 -2.54
N PHE A 319 15.33 9.14 -3.35
CA PHE A 319 13.97 9.42 -2.89
C PHE A 319 13.31 8.17 -2.25
N PHE A 320 13.35 7.03 -2.92
CA PHE A 320 12.78 5.79 -2.39
C PHE A 320 13.47 5.32 -1.10
N LEU A 321 14.79 5.40 -1.06
CA LEU A 321 15.57 5.00 0.11
C LEU A 321 15.25 5.88 1.33
N ALA A 322 15.23 7.20 1.16
CA ALA A 322 14.88 8.14 2.23
C ALA A 322 13.43 7.99 2.68
N ALA A 323 12.49 7.85 1.73
CA ALA A 323 11.08 7.58 2.03
C ALA A 323 10.90 6.28 2.83
N ALA A 324 11.63 5.22 2.47
CA ALA A 324 11.57 3.93 3.16
C ALA A 324 12.01 4.02 4.63
N ALA A 325 12.99 4.84 4.97
CA ALA A 325 13.43 5.02 6.36
C ALA A 325 12.26 5.44 7.26
N VAL A 326 11.45 6.40 6.81
CA VAL A 326 10.26 6.87 7.53
C VAL A 326 9.17 5.80 7.57
N GLY A 327 8.93 5.11 6.46
CA GLY A 327 7.96 4.00 6.40
C GLY A 327 8.29 2.86 7.35
N ILE A 328 9.59 2.53 7.50
CA ILE A 328 10.08 1.55 8.47
C ILE A 328 9.77 1.99 9.90
N LEU A 329 10.01 3.26 10.24
CA LEU A 329 9.70 3.80 11.57
C LEU A 329 8.20 3.74 11.87
N CYS A 330 7.34 4.15 10.93
CA CYS A 330 5.89 4.05 11.07
C CYS A 330 5.43 2.60 11.27
N LYS A 331 5.95 1.66 10.48
CA LYS A 331 5.60 0.23 10.58
C LYS A 331 6.10 -0.40 11.88
N LYS A 332 7.32 -0.09 12.32
CA LYS A 332 7.91 -0.66 13.56
C LYS A 332 7.23 -0.14 14.82
N ASN A 333 6.86 1.14 14.88
CA ASN A 333 6.48 1.83 16.12
C ASN A 333 4.97 2.14 16.23
N ALA A 334 4.23 1.99 15.14
CA ALA A 334 2.78 2.11 15.11
C ALA A 334 2.19 1.05 14.18
N SER A 335 1.57 1.48 13.07
CA SER A 335 1.09 0.62 12.00
C SER A 335 0.92 1.42 10.71
N ILE A 336 1.01 0.72 9.58
CA ILE A 336 0.65 1.26 8.26
C ILE A 336 -0.71 0.71 7.78
N SER A 337 -1.48 0.04 8.64
CA SER A 337 -2.78 -0.56 8.30
C SER A 337 -3.95 0.33 8.70
N GLY A 338 -4.85 0.61 7.74
CA GLY A 338 -6.10 1.33 8.00
C GLY A 338 -7.03 0.59 8.97
N ALA A 339 -6.98 -0.74 8.99
CA ALA A 339 -7.75 -1.59 9.90
C ALA A 339 -7.25 -1.51 11.36
N GLU A 340 -5.99 -1.14 11.58
CA GLU A 340 -5.42 -1.00 12.94
C GLU A 340 -5.50 0.43 13.46
N VAL A 341 -5.07 1.41 12.66
CA VAL A 341 -4.91 2.79 13.12
C VAL A 341 -5.66 3.83 12.28
N GLY A 342 -6.52 3.42 11.35
CA GLY A 342 -7.19 4.33 10.44
C GLY A 342 -6.29 4.84 9.30
N CYS A 343 -6.80 5.75 8.47
CA CYS A 343 -6.04 6.33 7.35
C CYS A 343 -4.84 7.18 7.78
N GLN A 344 -4.72 7.59 9.04
CA GLN A 344 -3.49 8.23 9.53
C GLN A 344 -2.26 7.30 9.34
N GLY A 345 -2.43 5.97 9.47
CA GLY A 345 -1.39 4.97 9.21
C GLY A 345 -1.07 4.79 7.72
N GLU A 346 -2.03 4.97 6.84
CA GLU A 346 -1.84 4.85 5.40
C GLU A 346 -1.42 6.18 4.77
N VAL A 347 -2.34 7.13 4.72
CA VAL A 347 -2.16 8.47 4.11
C VAL A 347 -1.13 9.30 4.86
N GLY A 348 -1.16 9.27 6.22
CA GLY A 348 -0.20 9.99 7.04
C GLY A 348 1.22 9.45 6.86
N SER A 349 1.41 8.13 6.92
CA SER A 349 2.71 7.51 6.66
C SER A 349 3.22 7.82 5.25
N ALA A 350 2.39 7.67 4.21
CA ALA A 350 2.79 7.97 2.84
C ALA A 350 3.13 9.46 2.63
N CYS A 351 2.40 10.37 3.29
CA CYS A 351 2.69 11.80 3.28
C CYS A 351 4.07 12.09 3.90
N ALA A 352 4.36 11.52 5.06
CA ALA A 352 5.66 11.64 5.74
C ALA A 352 6.80 11.03 4.90
N MET A 353 6.59 9.85 4.33
CA MET A 353 7.53 9.18 3.43
C MET A 353 7.85 10.04 2.20
N ALA A 354 6.82 10.60 1.57
CA ALA A 354 6.97 11.46 0.39
C ALA A 354 7.69 12.78 0.74
N ALA A 355 7.38 13.36 1.90
CA ALA A 355 8.06 14.56 2.39
C ALA A 355 9.56 14.29 2.65
N ALA A 356 9.89 13.17 3.29
CA ALA A 356 11.28 12.75 3.53
C ALA A 356 12.03 12.49 2.22
N GLY A 357 11.43 11.75 1.28
CA GLY A 357 12.05 11.48 -0.02
C GLY A 357 12.33 12.77 -0.80
N LEU A 358 11.37 13.69 -0.83
CA LEU A 358 11.53 14.98 -1.50
C LEU A 358 12.57 15.86 -0.78
N ALA A 359 12.63 15.85 0.56
CA ALA A 359 13.60 16.59 1.32
C ALA A 359 15.05 16.10 1.04
N ASP A 360 15.28 14.78 0.99
CA ASP A 360 16.59 14.20 0.70
C ASP A 360 17.13 14.65 -0.68
N VAL A 361 16.29 14.54 -1.72
CA VAL A 361 16.70 14.90 -3.08
C VAL A 361 16.82 16.42 -3.32
N LEU A 362 16.22 17.23 -2.44
CA LEU A 362 16.41 18.69 -2.42
C LEU A 362 17.60 19.13 -1.54
N GLY A 363 18.39 18.17 -1.01
CA GLY A 363 19.61 18.46 -0.27
C GLY A 363 19.40 18.84 1.19
N ALA A 364 18.30 18.44 1.80
CA ALA A 364 18.03 18.64 3.23
C ALA A 364 19.07 17.94 4.12
N SER A 365 19.36 18.53 5.28
CA SER A 365 20.06 17.80 6.33
C SER A 365 19.18 16.67 6.88
N PRO A 366 19.75 15.65 7.56
CA PRO A 366 18.93 14.62 8.19
C PRO A 366 17.87 15.17 9.14
N GLU A 367 18.16 16.24 9.88
CA GLU A 367 17.24 16.91 10.80
C GLU A 367 16.11 17.65 10.05
N GLN A 368 16.41 18.29 8.93
CA GLN A 368 15.38 18.91 8.08
C GLN A 368 14.48 17.86 7.42
N LEU A 369 15.05 16.73 7.02
CA LEU A 369 14.29 15.60 6.49
C LEU A 369 13.33 15.03 7.55
N GLU A 370 13.81 14.79 8.77
CA GLU A 370 13.02 14.30 9.89
C GLU A 370 11.89 15.29 10.23
N ASN A 371 12.16 16.59 10.23
CA ASN A 371 11.15 17.63 10.43
C ASN A 371 10.11 17.66 9.29
N ALA A 372 10.53 17.47 8.03
CA ALA A 372 9.58 17.36 6.92
C ALA A 372 8.63 16.16 7.08
N ALA A 373 9.17 15.02 7.49
CA ALA A 373 8.40 13.81 7.74
C ALA A 373 7.45 14.00 8.94
N GLU A 374 7.92 14.63 10.01
CA GLU A 374 7.14 14.96 11.19
C GLU A 374 5.94 15.84 10.83
N ILE A 375 6.13 16.98 10.15
CA ILE A 375 5.07 17.88 9.69
C ILE A 375 4.08 17.10 8.80
N GLY A 376 4.59 16.28 7.88
CA GLY A 376 3.77 15.48 6.99
C GLY A 376 2.86 14.50 7.72
N LEU A 377 3.34 13.85 8.78
CA LEU A 377 2.57 12.89 9.57
C LEU A 377 1.59 13.59 10.52
N GLU A 378 2.06 14.60 11.28
CA GLU A 378 1.24 15.27 12.30
C GLU A 378 -0.04 15.84 11.72
N HIS A 379 0.02 16.42 10.50
CA HIS A 379 -1.14 17.02 9.82
C HIS A 379 -2.11 15.99 9.21
N ASN A 380 -1.87 14.70 9.41
CA ASN A 380 -2.74 13.60 9.05
C ASN A 380 -3.20 12.76 10.26
N LEU A 381 -2.84 13.16 11.49
CA LEU A 381 -3.33 12.51 12.70
C LEU A 381 -4.86 12.59 12.81
N GLY A 382 -5.47 11.53 13.34
CA GLY A 382 -6.91 11.44 13.53
C GLY A 382 -7.71 11.06 12.28
N LEU A 383 -7.09 10.83 11.12
CA LEU A 383 -7.80 10.38 9.92
C LEU A 383 -8.37 8.98 10.12
N THR A 384 -9.69 8.88 10.05
CA THR A 384 -10.45 7.62 10.06
C THR A 384 -10.29 6.85 8.75
N CYS A 385 -10.53 5.54 8.75
CA CYS A 385 -10.65 4.72 7.55
C CYS A 385 -12.11 4.25 7.40
N ASP A 386 -12.92 5.08 6.76
CA ASP A 386 -14.36 4.95 6.62
C ASP A 386 -14.83 5.14 5.16
N PRO A 387 -14.30 4.33 4.20
CA PRO A 387 -14.60 4.49 2.80
C PRO A 387 -16.07 4.17 2.50
N VAL A 388 -16.70 5.01 1.66
CA VAL A 388 -18.09 4.85 1.25
C VAL A 388 -18.26 3.54 0.49
N GLY A 389 -19.24 2.74 0.88
CA GLY A 389 -19.49 1.43 0.28
C GLY A 389 -18.35 0.41 0.44
N GLY A 390 -17.38 0.67 1.31
CA GLY A 390 -16.18 -0.16 1.44
C GLY A 390 -15.25 -0.09 0.23
N LEU A 391 -15.36 0.95 -0.61
CA LEU A 391 -14.60 1.12 -1.85
C LEU A 391 -13.46 2.13 -1.67
N VAL A 392 -12.28 1.81 -2.17
CA VAL A 392 -11.10 2.71 -2.13
C VAL A 392 -11.27 3.83 -3.17
N GLN A 393 -12.36 4.60 -3.02
CA GLN A 393 -12.76 5.69 -3.92
C GLN A 393 -12.99 6.99 -3.14
N VAL A 394 -14.06 7.04 -2.36
CA VAL A 394 -14.43 8.23 -1.56
C VAL A 394 -14.27 7.89 -0.08
N PRO A 395 -13.46 8.62 0.68
CA PRO A 395 -12.69 9.83 0.32
C PRO A 395 -11.25 9.56 -0.13
N CYS A 396 -10.85 8.32 -0.39
CA CYS A 396 -9.45 7.91 -0.56
C CYS A 396 -8.75 8.67 -1.69
N ILE A 397 -9.41 8.85 -2.84
CA ILE A 397 -8.83 9.50 -4.02
C ILE A 397 -8.43 10.95 -3.70
N GLU A 398 -9.33 11.72 -3.09
CA GLU A 398 -9.06 13.12 -2.69
C GLU A 398 -8.04 13.21 -1.55
N ARG A 399 -8.08 12.30 -0.58
CA ARG A 399 -7.10 12.27 0.52
C ARG A 399 -5.67 12.12 0.00
N ASN A 400 -5.45 11.31 -1.04
CA ASN A 400 -4.14 11.16 -1.65
C ASN A 400 -3.66 12.46 -2.33
N ALA A 401 -4.52 13.11 -3.11
CA ALA A 401 -4.19 14.37 -3.76
C ALA A 401 -3.81 15.46 -2.74
N ILE A 402 -4.63 15.63 -1.70
CA ILE A 402 -4.36 16.60 -0.64
C ILE A 402 -3.09 16.26 0.14
N ALA A 403 -2.85 14.98 0.46
CA ALA A 403 -1.66 14.56 1.19
C ALA A 403 -0.37 14.71 0.37
N ALA A 404 -0.42 14.52 -0.95
CA ALA A 404 0.72 14.77 -1.83
C ALA A 404 1.12 16.26 -1.81
N VAL A 405 0.13 17.17 -1.85
CA VAL A 405 0.37 18.61 -1.71
C VAL A 405 0.90 18.97 -0.31
N LYS A 406 0.35 18.36 0.75
CA LYS A 406 0.87 18.52 2.12
C LYS A 406 2.33 18.10 2.22
N ALA A 407 2.73 16.97 1.61
CA ALA A 407 4.11 16.49 1.64
C ALA A 407 5.09 17.50 1.02
N ILE A 408 4.72 18.09 -0.13
CA ILE A 408 5.54 19.12 -0.78
C ILE A 408 5.63 20.37 0.11
N ASN A 409 4.52 20.81 0.69
CA ASN A 409 4.50 21.97 1.56
C ASN A 409 5.30 21.72 2.86
N ALA A 410 5.17 20.55 3.48
CA ALA A 410 5.95 20.14 4.65
C ALA A 410 7.45 20.20 4.38
N THR A 411 7.88 19.65 3.22
CA THR A 411 9.27 19.72 2.77
C THR A 411 9.75 21.17 2.63
N GLN A 412 8.95 22.03 1.99
CA GLN A 412 9.33 23.45 1.80
C GLN A 412 9.44 24.20 3.12
N MET A 413 8.57 23.91 4.08
CA MET A 413 8.64 24.48 5.43
C MET A 413 9.91 24.05 6.16
N ALA A 414 10.21 22.75 6.16
CA ALA A 414 11.38 22.18 6.84
C ALA A 414 12.71 22.70 6.26
N LEU A 415 12.81 22.81 4.94
CA LEU A 415 14.00 23.34 4.23
C LEU A 415 14.30 24.82 4.58
N ARG A 416 13.32 25.59 5.04
CA ARG A 416 13.51 26.99 5.46
C ARG A 416 14.00 27.11 6.89
N GLY A 417 13.88 26.03 7.69
CA GLY A 417 14.35 25.93 9.07
C GLY A 417 15.79 25.42 9.19
N ASP A 418 16.26 25.34 10.41
CA ASP A 418 17.57 24.77 10.77
C ASP A 418 17.50 23.30 11.20
N GLY A 419 16.36 22.64 10.99
CA GLY A 419 16.08 21.26 11.41
C GLY A 419 15.69 21.12 12.90
N LYS A 420 15.72 22.22 13.69
CA LYS A 420 15.28 22.17 15.09
C LYS A 420 13.77 22.42 15.16
N HIS A 421 13.07 21.51 15.81
CA HIS A 421 11.63 21.59 15.99
C HIS A 421 11.21 21.03 17.36
N PHE A 422 9.98 21.34 17.77
CA PHE A 422 9.52 21.06 19.15
C PHE A 422 9.04 19.62 19.33
N ILE A 423 8.36 19.07 18.34
CA ILE A 423 7.81 17.71 18.34
C ILE A 423 8.64 16.85 17.39
N SER A 424 9.22 15.75 17.87
CA SER A 424 9.95 14.81 17.01
C SER A 424 9.02 13.85 16.27
N LEU A 425 9.48 13.33 15.14
CA LEU A 425 8.78 12.29 14.37
C LEU A 425 8.42 11.08 15.26
N ASP A 426 9.30 10.67 16.17
CA ASP A 426 9.02 9.56 17.10
C ASP A 426 7.80 9.83 17.99
N ARG A 427 7.60 11.09 18.40
CA ARG A 427 6.42 11.47 19.20
C ARG A 427 5.15 11.45 18.36
N VAL A 428 5.22 11.90 17.13
CA VAL A 428 4.06 11.88 16.21
C VAL A 428 3.67 10.45 15.87
N ILE A 429 4.65 9.56 15.59
CA ILE A 429 4.40 8.13 15.36
C ILE A 429 3.75 7.48 16.60
N ARG A 430 4.22 7.80 17.80
CA ARG A 430 3.58 7.34 19.04
C ARG A 430 2.15 7.84 19.16
N THR A 431 1.91 9.13 18.89
CA THR A 431 0.56 9.70 18.89
C THR A 431 -0.35 9.00 17.86
N MET A 432 0.17 8.69 16.68
CA MET A 432 -0.58 7.91 15.69
C MET A 432 -0.98 6.52 16.22
N ARG A 433 -0.08 5.83 16.91
CA ARG A 433 -0.38 4.54 17.54
C ARG A 433 -1.45 4.68 18.62
N ASP A 434 -1.28 5.63 19.53
CA ASP A 434 -2.14 5.83 20.69
C ASP A 434 -3.55 6.28 20.24
N THR A 435 -3.65 7.25 19.33
CA THR A 435 -4.94 7.66 18.73
C THR A 435 -5.58 6.55 17.91
N GLY A 436 -4.77 5.70 17.25
CA GLY A 436 -5.24 4.50 16.58
C GLY A 436 -5.85 3.49 17.55
N ALA A 437 -5.24 3.29 18.72
CA ALA A 437 -5.79 2.41 19.76
C ALA A 437 -7.11 2.96 20.32
N ASP A 438 -7.22 4.28 20.50
CA ASP A 438 -8.44 4.95 21.00
C ASP A 438 -9.54 5.03 19.92
N MET A 439 -9.21 4.90 18.65
CA MET A 439 -10.16 4.98 17.55
C MET A 439 -11.13 3.80 17.61
N HIS A 440 -12.43 4.09 17.60
CA HIS A 440 -13.46 3.06 17.61
C HIS A 440 -13.44 2.23 16.33
N ASP A 441 -13.68 0.92 16.42
CA ASP A 441 -13.62 -0.04 15.29
C ASP A 441 -14.47 0.33 14.09
N LYS A 442 -15.60 1.01 14.30
CA LYS A 442 -16.44 1.52 13.20
C LYS A 442 -15.73 2.51 12.25
N TYR A 443 -14.58 3.06 12.65
CA TYR A 443 -13.76 3.98 11.88
C TYR A 443 -12.48 3.34 11.33
N LYS A 444 -12.33 2.02 11.46
CA LYS A 444 -11.14 1.23 11.08
C LYS A 444 -11.43 0.24 9.96
N GLU A 445 -11.66 0.75 8.75
CA GLU A 445 -11.86 -0.06 7.53
C GLU A 445 -13.02 -1.07 7.62
N THR A 446 -14.08 -0.72 8.36
CA THR A 446 -15.27 -1.55 8.52
C THR A 446 -16.48 -1.03 7.75
N SER A 447 -16.45 0.22 7.29
CA SER A 447 -17.58 0.92 6.65
C SER A 447 -18.86 0.96 7.51
N ARG A 448 -18.71 0.84 8.85
CA ARG A 448 -19.81 0.84 9.83
C ARG A 448 -19.98 2.21 10.53
N GLY A 449 -19.26 3.24 10.10
CA GLY A 449 -19.31 4.57 10.71
C GLY A 449 -18.73 5.66 9.79
N GLY A 450 -18.74 6.90 10.26
CA GLY A 450 -18.17 8.04 9.55
C GLY A 450 -18.83 8.32 8.21
N LEU A 451 -18.03 8.63 7.18
CA LEU A 451 -18.53 8.95 5.84
C LEU A 451 -19.27 7.76 5.21
N ALA A 452 -18.90 6.54 5.52
CA ALA A 452 -19.52 5.35 4.95
C ALA A 452 -21.03 5.27 5.25
N VAL A 453 -21.49 5.73 6.42
CA VAL A 453 -22.90 5.73 6.79
C VAL A 453 -23.59 7.06 6.48
N SER A 454 -22.87 8.20 6.50
CA SER A 454 -23.45 9.51 6.22
C SER A 454 -23.83 9.70 4.75
N ALA A 455 -23.19 8.94 3.84
CA ALA A 455 -23.49 9.01 2.41
C ALA A 455 -24.82 8.31 2.00
N VAL A 456 -25.44 7.55 2.92
CA VAL A 456 -26.66 6.77 2.67
C VAL A 456 -27.92 7.55 3.07
N GLU A 457 -27.79 8.67 3.76
CA GLU A 457 -28.92 9.48 4.28
C GLU A 457 -29.46 10.54 3.28
N CYS A 458 -29.07 10.49 2.00
CA CYS A 458 -29.55 11.42 0.98
C CYS A 458 -30.48 10.74 -0.04
#